data_14727b246931171853f16fa6b15e1453
#
_entry.id   14727b246931171853f16fa6b15e1453
#
_cell.length_a   1.000
_cell.length_b   1.000
_cell.length_c   1.000
_cell.angle_alpha   90.00
_cell.angle_beta   90.00
_cell.angle_gamma   90.00
#
_symmetry.space_group_name_H-M   'P 1'
#
loop_
_entity.id
_entity.type
_entity.pdbx_description
1 polymer ?
#
loop_
_entity_poly.entity_id
_entity_poly.type
_entity_poly.pdbx_seq_one_letter_code
_entity_poly.pdbx_strand_id
1 'polypeptide(L)'
;ELGYTVNGQMMGSSITEVPEKLNLEVTVNDPDKNDSISKVEVVVNSGKVVHTWSDPAELNQGSLSVTLDPDYSCYFIRVTEGDGDLAVTSPVWVGESLKLGISNMVCGTATPVTDEELTLTTTLFNSEDTDATIKSLTYTIGGTVIGVDKGEGDKGYTLGKSSTLDVSFHYTP
;
A
#
# COMPACT_ATOMS: atom_id res chain seq x y z
N GLU A 1 -14.37 11.95 13.36
CA GLU A 1 -14.36 12.21 11.90
C GLU A 1 -12.91 12.31 11.44
N LEU A 2 -12.58 11.59 10.34
CA LEU A 2 -11.23 11.60 9.77
C LEU A 2 -11.36 11.71 8.24
N GLY A 3 -10.69 12.69 7.66
CA GLY A 3 -10.60 12.88 6.22
C GLY A 3 -9.33 13.62 5.84
N TYR A 4 -8.91 13.50 4.58
CA TYR A 4 -7.82 14.30 4.05
C TYR A 4 -7.92 14.49 2.54
N THR A 5 -7.22 15.50 2.06
CA THR A 5 -7.01 15.77 0.64
C THR A 5 -5.52 15.89 0.33
N VAL A 6 -5.16 15.62 -0.92
CA VAL A 6 -3.85 15.91 -1.48
C VAL A 6 -4.05 16.79 -2.72
N ASN A 7 -3.55 18.01 -2.71
CA ASN A 7 -3.81 19.02 -3.76
C ASN A 7 -5.30 19.15 -4.10
N GLY A 8 -6.18 19.10 -3.08
CA GLY A 8 -7.62 19.15 -3.22
C GLY A 8 -8.31 17.85 -3.69
N GLN A 9 -7.54 16.81 -4.00
CA GLN A 9 -8.10 15.49 -4.33
C GLN A 9 -8.39 14.71 -3.04
N MET A 10 -9.62 14.20 -2.91
CA MET A 10 -10.06 13.45 -1.73
C MET A 10 -9.32 12.12 -1.57
N MET A 11 -9.22 11.63 -0.34
CA MET A 11 -8.78 10.26 -0.05
C MET A 11 -9.51 9.23 -0.92
N GLY A 12 -8.80 8.21 -1.40
CA GLY A 12 -9.28 7.23 -2.37
C GLY A 12 -9.06 7.62 -3.84
N SER A 13 -8.55 8.82 -4.13
CA SER A 13 -8.29 9.31 -5.48
C SER A 13 -6.90 8.91 -6.00
N SER A 14 -6.70 9.05 -7.31
CA SER A 14 -5.40 8.93 -7.98
C SER A 14 -5.04 10.24 -8.68
N ILE A 15 -3.82 10.72 -8.43
CA ILE A 15 -3.19 11.89 -9.08
C ILE A 15 -2.21 11.34 -10.10
N THR A 16 -2.60 11.27 -11.37
CA THR A 16 -1.80 10.64 -12.45
C THR A 16 -0.63 11.49 -12.89
N GLU A 17 -0.81 12.81 -12.94
CA GLU A 17 0.28 13.75 -13.23
C GLU A 17 0.97 14.12 -11.92
N VAL A 18 2.22 13.67 -11.75
CA VAL A 18 2.99 13.92 -10.51
C VAL A 18 3.25 15.41 -10.38
N PRO A 19 2.70 16.09 -9.35
CA PRO A 19 2.92 17.51 -9.14
C PRO A 19 4.31 17.78 -8.55
N GLU A 20 4.78 19.03 -8.60
CA GLU A 20 6.05 19.43 -8.00
C GLU A 20 6.03 19.26 -6.45
N LYS A 21 4.89 19.51 -5.83
CA LYS A 21 4.67 19.38 -4.38
C LYS A 21 3.30 18.78 -4.10
N LEU A 22 3.21 18.06 -2.99
CA LEU A 22 1.97 17.53 -2.44
C LEU A 22 1.57 18.37 -1.23
N ASN A 23 0.46 19.09 -1.33
CA ASN A 23 -0.14 19.80 -0.19
C ASN A 23 -1.22 18.91 0.41
N LEU A 24 -0.95 18.37 1.59
CA LEU A 24 -1.88 17.55 2.34
C LEU A 24 -2.64 18.43 3.33
N GLU A 25 -3.97 18.31 3.32
CA GLU A 25 -4.86 18.93 4.29
C GLU A 25 -5.62 17.81 5.00
N VAL A 26 -5.53 17.74 6.31
CA VAL A 26 -6.10 16.67 7.14
C VAL A 26 -7.14 17.28 8.06
N THR A 27 -8.33 16.70 8.08
CA THR A 27 -9.36 17.00 9.08
C THR A 27 -9.49 15.82 10.02
N VAL A 28 -9.36 16.07 11.30
CA VAL A 28 -9.48 15.08 12.35
C VAL A 28 -10.32 15.65 13.50
N ASN A 29 -11.34 14.90 13.92
CA ASN A 29 -12.18 15.25 15.05
C ASN A 29 -12.65 14.00 15.76
N ASP A 30 -12.31 13.89 17.03
CA ASP A 30 -12.82 12.86 17.91
C ASP A 30 -14.07 13.38 18.63
N PRO A 31 -15.22 12.73 18.48
CA PRO A 31 -16.45 13.11 19.21
C PRO A 31 -16.44 12.65 20.68
N ASP A 32 -15.55 11.71 21.07
CA ASP A 32 -15.47 11.28 22.46
C ASP A 32 -14.69 12.29 23.30
N LYS A 33 -15.39 12.87 24.27
CA LYS A 33 -14.82 13.87 25.17
C LYS A 33 -13.90 13.28 26.26
N ASN A 34 -13.91 11.97 26.41
CA ASN A 34 -13.09 11.26 27.39
C ASN A 34 -11.77 10.76 26.82
N ASP A 35 -11.60 10.86 25.51
CA ASP A 35 -10.36 10.55 24.82
C ASP A 35 -9.80 11.74 24.06
N SER A 36 -8.63 11.60 23.53
CA SER A 36 -7.92 12.64 22.78
C SER A 36 -7.04 12.03 21.72
N ILE A 37 -6.88 12.73 20.61
CA ILE A 37 -5.92 12.35 19.59
C ILE A 37 -4.51 12.58 20.15
N SER A 38 -3.72 11.53 20.22
CA SER A 38 -2.33 11.58 20.69
C SER A 38 -1.34 11.84 19.55
N LYS A 39 -1.68 11.39 18.33
CA LYS A 39 -0.76 11.49 17.18
C LYS A 39 -1.51 11.34 15.85
N VAL A 40 -1.11 12.13 14.86
CA VAL A 40 -1.52 12.00 13.46
C VAL A 40 -0.27 11.84 12.59
N GLU A 41 -0.24 10.89 11.71
CA GLU A 41 0.92 10.55 10.90
C GLU A 41 0.57 10.48 9.42
N VAL A 42 1.44 11.01 8.56
CA VAL A 42 1.43 10.71 7.13
C VAL A 42 2.27 9.48 6.89
N VAL A 43 1.63 8.44 6.38
CA VAL A 43 2.23 7.14 6.10
C VAL A 43 2.26 6.92 4.59
N VAL A 44 3.38 6.38 4.11
CA VAL A 44 3.61 6.11 2.69
C VAL A 44 3.87 4.63 2.44
N ASN A 45 4.28 4.28 1.23
CA ASN A 45 4.58 2.91 0.81
C ASN A 45 5.34 2.14 1.90
N SER A 46 4.96 0.88 2.09
CA SER A 46 5.56 -0.05 3.07
C SER A 46 5.40 0.38 4.55
N GLY A 47 4.46 1.28 4.85
CA GLY A 47 4.18 1.71 6.22
C GLY A 47 5.20 2.71 6.81
N LYS A 48 6.05 3.30 5.97
CA LYS A 48 7.01 4.32 6.41
C LYS A 48 6.28 5.61 6.78
N VAL A 49 6.58 6.17 7.96
CA VAL A 49 6.10 7.49 8.39
C VAL A 49 7.02 8.57 7.82
N VAL A 50 6.45 9.58 7.17
CA VAL A 50 7.18 10.72 6.58
C VAL A 50 6.87 12.05 7.26
N HIS A 51 5.77 12.13 8.01
CA HIS A 51 5.44 13.30 8.83
C HIS A 51 4.62 12.89 10.04
N THR A 52 4.74 13.63 11.15
CA THR A 52 3.99 13.38 12.40
C THR A 52 3.61 14.69 13.06
N TRP A 53 2.33 14.83 13.41
CA TRP A 53 1.83 15.84 14.34
C TRP A 53 1.60 15.17 15.69
N SER A 54 2.16 15.74 16.75
CA SER A 54 2.01 15.25 18.12
C SER A 54 1.90 16.38 19.16
N ASP A 55 1.93 17.64 18.70
CA ASP A 55 1.69 18.78 19.57
C ASP A 55 0.17 18.87 19.83
N PRO A 56 -0.28 18.79 21.11
CA PRO A 56 -1.68 18.92 21.45
C PRO A 56 -2.32 20.24 20.98
N ALA A 57 -1.54 21.33 20.90
CA ALA A 57 -2.05 22.61 20.44
C ALA A 57 -2.39 22.59 18.94
N GLU A 58 -1.65 21.83 18.12
CA GLU A 58 -1.96 21.63 16.71
C GLU A 58 -3.12 20.63 16.54
N LEU A 59 -3.07 19.49 17.23
CA LEU A 59 -4.09 18.44 17.14
C LEU A 59 -5.48 18.95 17.53
N ASN A 60 -5.58 19.81 18.53
CA ASN A 60 -6.85 20.40 18.99
C ASN A 60 -7.46 21.42 18.00
N GLN A 61 -6.75 21.81 16.95
CA GLN A 61 -7.30 22.67 15.89
C GLN A 61 -8.24 21.89 14.96
N GLY A 62 -8.14 20.56 14.93
CA GLY A 62 -8.96 19.69 14.05
C GLY A 62 -8.62 19.79 12.56
N SER A 63 -7.67 20.65 12.19
CA SER A 63 -7.20 20.85 10.82
C SER A 63 -5.68 20.96 10.80
N LEU A 64 -5.03 20.08 10.08
CA LEU A 64 -3.58 19.96 9.96
C LEU A 64 -3.16 20.06 8.50
N SER A 65 -1.99 20.62 8.23
CA SER A 65 -1.49 20.68 6.86
C SER A 65 0.01 20.45 6.80
N VAL A 66 0.47 19.86 5.71
CA VAL A 66 1.89 19.68 5.39
C VAL A 66 2.12 19.68 3.89
N THR A 67 3.26 20.20 3.47
CA THR A 67 3.73 20.12 2.08
C THR A 67 4.90 19.15 2.02
N LEU A 68 4.79 18.15 1.13
CA LEU A 68 5.78 17.09 0.94
C LEU A 68 6.27 17.05 -0.52
N ASP A 69 7.41 16.41 -0.73
CA ASP A 69 7.85 16.01 -2.06
C ASP A 69 7.11 14.75 -2.51
N PRO A 70 6.82 14.59 -3.81
CA PRO A 70 6.08 13.42 -4.34
C PRO A 70 7.00 12.19 -4.51
N ASP A 71 7.73 11.82 -3.46
CA ASP A 71 8.74 10.74 -3.49
C ASP A 71 8.14 9.33 -3.43
N TYR A 72 6.83 9.23 -3.14
CA TYR A 72 6.13 7.96 -2.95
C TYR A 72 4.86 7.91 -3.80
N SER A 73 4.43 6.70 -4.14
CA SER A 73 3.24 6.47 -4.95
C SER A 73 1.94 6.31 -4.14
N CYS A 74 2.03 6.29 -2.81
CA CYS A 74 0.89 6.07 -1.92
C CYS A 74 1.07 6.87 -0.64
N TYR A 75 0.04 7.63 -0.27
CA TYR A 75 -0.02 8.43 0.95
C TYR A 75 -1.35 8.16 1.65
N PHE A 76 -1.33 7.98 2.96
CA PHE A 76 -2.53 7.88 3.79
C PHE A 76 -2.26 8.43 5.18
N ILE A 77 -3.33 8.71 5.92
CA ILE A 77 -3.27 9.22 7.28
C ILE A 77 -3.55 8.10 8.27
N ARG A 78 -2.75 8.03 9.31
CA ARG A 78 -2.97 7.20 10.48
C ARG A 78 -3.10 8.08 11.71
N VAL A 79 -4.15 7.88 12.48
CA VAL A 79 -4.43 8.55 13.75
C VAL A 79 -4.26 7.53 14.87
N THR A 80 -3.65 7.94 15.96
CA THR A 80 -3.58 7.19 17.20
C THR A 80 -4.25 8.01 18.30
N GLU A 81 -5.16 7.43 19.03
CA GLU A 81 -5.85 8.04 20.18
C GLU A 81 -5.09 7.78 21.49
N GLY A 82 -5.47 8.46 22.55
CA GLY A 82 -4.76 8.42 23.83
C GLY A 82 -4.83 7.04 24.51
N ASP A 83 -5.89 6.30 24.30
CA ASP A 83 -6.07 4.92 24.78
C ASP A 83 -5.39 3.86 23.90
N GLY A 84 -4.89 4.26 22.72
CA GLY A 84 -4.17 3.42 21.77
C GLY A 84 -5.00 2.95 20.59
N ASP A 85 -6.25 3.38 20.48
CA ASP A 85 -7.09 3.09 19.31
C ASP A 85 -6.52 3.73 18.04
N LEU A 86 -6.75 3.08 16.90
CA LEU A 86 -6.18 3.47 15.62
C LEU A 86 -7.26 3.69 14.56
N ALA A 87 -7.16 4.81 13.84
CA ALA A 87 -7.93 5.06 12.64
C ALA A 87 -7.01 5.28 11.43
N VAL A 88 -7.41 4.81 10.26
CA VAL A 88 -6.66 5.01 9.01
C VAL A 88 -7.60 5.43 7.89
N THR A 89 -7.08 6.26 6.98
CA THR A 89 -7.82 6.69 5.78
C THR A 89 -7.58 5.75 4.60
N SER A 90 -8.44 5.87 3.58
CA SER A 90 -8.10 5.39 2.25
C SER A 90 -6.89 6.16 1.71
N PRO A 91 -5.98 5.54 0.94
CA PRO A 91 -4.83 6.24 0.36
C PRO A 91 -5.22 7.20 -0.77
N VAL A 92 -4.38 8.21 -1.01
CA VAL A 92 -4.27 8.87 -2.30
C VAL A 92 -3.05 8.32 -3.03
N TRP A 93 -3.26 7.92 -4.27
CA TRP A 93 -2.21 7.42 -5.13
C TRP A 93 -1.63 8.55 -5.97
N VAL A 94 -0.29 8.61 -6.08
CA VAL A 94 0.43 9.66 -6.81
C VAL A 94 1.34 9.02 -7.86
N GLY A 95 1.23 9.49 -9.08
CA GLY A 95 1.91 8.93 -10.23
C GLY A 95 0.99 7.99 -11.02
N GLU A 96 1.53 7.43 -12.08
CA GLU A 96 0.77 6.45 -12.86
C GLU A 96 0.39 5.25 -11.98
N SER A 97 -0.85 4.80 -12.09
CA SER A 97 -1.28 3.55 -11.46
C SER A 97 -0.38 2.42 -11.95
N LEU A 98 -0.04 1.52 -11.04
CA LEU A 98 0.74 0.34 -11.40
C LEU A 98 0.00 -0.41 -12.51
N LYS A 99 0.60 -0.46 -13.70
CA LYS A 99 -0.03 -1.06 -14.87
C LYS A 99 0.33 -2.54 -15.05
N LEU A 100 1.40 -2.97 -14.38
CA LEU A 100 1.87 -4.34 -14.35
C LEU A 100 2.28 -4.70 -12.92
N GLY A 101 1.80 -5.81 -12.38
CA GLY A 101 2.14 -6.21 -11.02
C GLY A 101 1.40 -7.44 -10.50
N ILE A 102 1.34 -7.54 -9.18
CA ILE A 102 0.63 -8.57 -8.44
C ILE A 102 -0.64 -7.95 -7.85
N SER A 103 -1.81 -8.53 -8.17
CA SER A 103 -3.09 -8.10 -7.61
C SER A 103 -3.52 -8.93 -6.40
N ASN A 104 -3.04 -10.18 -6.31
CA ASN A 104 -3.39 -11.09 -5.23
C ASN A 104 -2.31 -12.15 -5.01
N MET A 105 -2.22 -12.66 -3.78
CA MET A 105 -1.44 -13.84 -3.44
C MET A 105 -2.20 -14.65 -2.38
N VAL A 106 -2.41 -15.93 -2.64
CA VAL A 106 -3.15 -16.84 -1.75
C VAL A 106 -2.27 -18.04 -1.42
N CYS A 107 -2.25 -18.41 -0.14
CA CYS A 107 -1.70 -19.68 0.30
C CYS A 107 -2.79 -20.76 0.24
N GLY A 108 -2.49 -21.92 -0.33
CA GLY A 108 -3.43 -23.03 -0.49
C GLY A 108 -3.90 -23.66 0.83
N THR A 109 -3.25 -23.33 1.95
CA THR A 109 -3.67 -23.75 3.30
C THR A 109 -3.61 -22.60 4.29
N ALA A 110 -4.58 -22.54 5.21
CA ALA A 110 -4.62 -21.56 6.30
C ALA A 110 -3.68 -21.94 7.47
N THR A 111 -3.29 -23.20 7.56
CA THR A 111 -2.45 -23.75 8.64
C THR A 111 -1.27 -24.52 8.06
N PRO A 112 -0.18 -23.80 7.63
CA PRO A 112 1.03 -24.44 7.15
C PRO A 112 1.64 -25.38 8.20
N VAL A 113 2.10 -26.55 7.75
CA VAL A 113 2.79 -27.54 8.60
C VAL A 113 4.18 -27.75 8.05
N THR A 114 5.18 -27.90 8.94
CA THR A 114 6.56 -28.21 8.56
C THR A 114 6.62 -29.52 7.77
N ASP A 115 7.48 -29.58 6.77
CA ASP A 115 7.68 -30.72 5.86
C ASP A 115 6.47 -31.04 4.94
N GLU A 116 5.43 -30.20 4.92
CA GLU A 116 4.34 -30.32 3.94
C GLU A 116 4.47 -29.26 2.85
N GLU A 117 4.22 -29.67 1.59
CA GLU A 117 4.27 -28.76 0.46
C GLU A 117 3.13 -27.73 0.52
N LEU A 118 3.49 -26.45 0.43
CA LEU A 118 2.57 -25.32 0.27
C LEU A 118 2.50 -24.88 -1.18
N THR A 119 1.30 -24.59 -1.65
CA THR A 119 1.10 -23.93 -2.94
C THR A 119 0.76 -22.46 -2.71
N LEU A 120 1.59 -21.57 -3.23
CA LEU A 120 1.35 -20.13 -3.26
C LEU A 120 0.84 -19.77 -4.66
N THR A 121 -0.41 -19.34 -4.77
CA THR A 121 -0.97 -18.85 -6.03
C THR A 121 -0.89 -17.34 -6.07
N THR A 122 -0.18 -16.81 -7.06
CA THR A 122 0.03 -15.37 -7.27
C THR A 122 -0.71 -14.95 -8.53
N THR A 123 -1.63 -13.99 -8.41
CA THR A 123 -2.32 -13.39 -9.56
C THR A 123 -1.55 -12.18 -10.06
N LEU A 124 -0.94 -12.30 -11.22
CA LEU A 124 -0.31 -11.22 -11.97
C LEU A 124 -1.37 -10.46 -12.76
N PHE A 125 -1.17 -9.16 -12.95
CA PHE A 125 -2.04 -8.37 -13.82
C PHE A 125 -1.22 -7.48 -14.76
N ASN A 126 -1.79 -7.24 -15.94
CA ASN A 126 -1.34 -6.25 -16.90
C ASN A 126 -2.56 -5.43 -17.32
N SER A 127 -2.58 -4.15 -16.99
CA SER A 127 -3.63 -3.19 -17.38
C SER A 127 -3.23 -2.29 -18.54
N GLU A 128 -2.03 -2.52 -19.12
CA GLU A 128 -1.61 -1.86 -20.37
C GLU A 128 -2.44 -2.35 -21.56
N ASP A 129 -2.43 -1.59 -22.63
CA ASP A 129 -3.00 -1.97 -23.93
C ASP A 129 -2.03 -2.75 -24.82
N THR A 130 -0.86 -3.10 -24.30
CA THR A 130 0.20 -3.91 -24.92
C THR A 130 0.56 -5.11 -24.06
N ASP A 131 1.12 -6.15 -24.68
CA ASP A 131 1.62 -7.32 -23.97
C ASP A 131 2.85 -6.94 -23.13
N ALA A 132 2.98 -7.56 -21.96
CA ALA A 132 4.09 -7.35 -21.03
C ALA A 132 4.73 -8.68 -20.63
N THR A 133 6.02 -8.64 -20.26
CA THR A 133 6.74 -9.81 -19.76
C THR A 133 7.34 -9.54 -18.40
N ILE A 134 6.98 -10.37 -17.41
CA ILE A 134 7.59 -10.42 -16.08
C ILE A 134 8.69 -11.48 -16.12
N LYS A 135 9.95 -11.10 -15.90
CA LYS A 135 11.11 -11.99 -16.02
C LYS A 135 11.21 -13.03 -14.89
N SER A 136 10.79 -12.65 -13.69
CA SER A 136 10.84 -13.53 -12.53
C SER A 136 9.96 -13.02 -11.40
N LEU A 137 9.54 -13.95 -10.54
CA LEU A 137 8.89 -13.68 -9.25
C LEU A 137 9.82 -14.15 -8.15
N THR A 138 10.04 -13.31 -7.14
CA THR A 138 10.82 -13.68 -5.96
C THR A 138 9.88 -13.79 -4.77
N TYR A 139 9.87 -14.95 -4.14
CA TYR A 139 9.05 -15.24 -2.97
C TYR A 139 9.88 -15.09 -1.70
N THR A 140 9.35 -14.38 -0.70
CA THR A 140 10.02 -14.14 0.58
C THR A 140 9.07 -14.40 1.75
N ILE A 141 9.60 -14.98 2.82
CA ILE A 141 8.91 -15.13 4.11
C ILE A 141 9.80 -14.52 5.20
N GLY A 142 9.27 -13.59 5.98
CA GLY A 142 10.02 -12.92 7.04
C GLY A 142 11.31 -12.24 6.58
N GLY A 143 11.35 -11.77 5.32
CA GLY A 143 12.53 -11.16 4.70
C GLY A 143 13.53 -12.14 4.11
N THR A 144 13.32 -13.45 4.26
CA THR A 144 14.17 -14.50 3.68
C THR A 144 13.61 -14.96 2.34
N VAL A 145 14.45 -14.99 1.30
CA VAL A 145 14.05 -15.52 -0.01
C VAL A 145 13.87 -17.03 0.08
N ILE A 146 12.67 -17.51 -0.22
CA ILE A 146 12.31 -18.94 -0.24
C ILE A 146 12.34 -19.52 -1.67
N GLY A 147 12.33 -18.69 -2.69
CA GLY A 147 12.47 -19.13 -4.07
C GLY A 147 12.37 -17.98 -5.08
N VAL A 148 12.83 -18.30 -6.27
CA VAL A 148 12.72 -17.43 -7.46
C VAL A 148 12.14 -18.26 -8.59
N ASP A 149 10.96 -17.86 -9.06
CA ASP A 149 10.29 -18.48 -10.19
C ASP A 149 10.50 -17.64 -11.45
N LYS A 150 10.99 -18.25 -12.50
CA LYS A 150 11.29 -17.61 -13.78
C LYS A 150 10.39 -18.08 -14.93
N GLY A 151 9.33 -18.82 -14.59
CA GLY A 151 8.45 -19.43 -15.57
C GLY A 151 9.09 -20.59 -16.31
N GLU A 152 8.35 -21.19 -17.21
CA GLU A 152 8.77 -22.36 -17.96
C GLU A 152 9.99 -22.05 -18.85
N GLY A 153 11.07 -22.81 -18.65
CA GLY A 153 12.33 -22.66 -19.41
C GLY A 153 13.04 -21.32 -19.19
N ASP A 154 12.88 -20.70 -18.02
CA ASP A 154 13.48 -19.40 -17.65
C ASP A 154 13.07 -18.23 -18.57
N LYS A 155 11.90 -18.33 -19.24
CA LYS A 155 11.41 -17.31 -20.19
C LYS A 155 10.60 -16.20 -19.56
N GLY A 156 10.27 -16.33 -18.26
CA GLY A 156 9.35 -15.44 -17.57
C GLY A 156 7.89 -15.72 -17.91
N TYR A 157 7.05 -14.76 -17.58
CA TYR A 157 5.59 -14.82 -17.76
C TYR A 157 5.15 -13.71 -18.72
N THR A 158 4.55 -14.09 -19.84
CA THR A 158 3.96 -13.12 -20.78
C THR A 158 2.48 -12.95 -20.45
N LEU A 159 2.10 -11.71 -20.16
CA LEU A 159 0.72 -11.30 -19.95
C LEU A 159 0.24 -10.52 -21.15
N GLY A 160 -0.87 -10.96 -21.74
CA GLY A 160 -1.55 -10.20 -22.78
C GLY A 160 -2.03 -8.85 -22.26
N LYS A 161 -2.33 -7.93 -23.15
CA LYS A 161 -2.94 -6.65 -22.80
C LYS A 161 -4.21 -6.84 -21.98
N SER A 162 -4.42 -5.99 -20.98
CA SER A 162 -5.62 -5.98 -20.13
C SER A 162 -6.00 -7.36 -19.59
N SER A 163 -4.99 -8.15 -19.16
CA SER A 163 -5.17 -9.54 -18.73
C SER A 163 -4.61 -9.82 -17.34
N THR A 164 -5.01 -10.95 -16.78
CA THR A 164 -4.45 -11.52 -15.55
C THR A 164 -3.92 -12.92 -15.84
N LEU A 165 -2.98 -13.38 -15.01
CA LEU A 165 -2.38 -14.71 -15.05
C LEU A 165 -2.13 -15.21 -13.63
N ASP A 166 -2.67 -16.39 -13.31
CA ASP A 166 -2.35 -17.05 -12.05
C ASP A 166 -1.11 -17.94 -12.21
N VAL A 167 -0.18 -17.78 -11.28
CA VAL A 167 1.08 -18.53 -11.21
C VAL A 167 1.14 -19.26 -9.89
N SER A 168 1.46 -20.55 -9.91
CA SER A 168 1.61 -21.36 -8.70
C SER A 168 3.08 -21.61 -8.41
N PHE A 169 3.49 -21.33 -7.17
CA PHE A 169 4.81 -21.64 -6.64
C PHE A 169 4.68 -22.64 -5.50
N HIS A 170 5.50 -23.68 -5.52
CA HIS A 170 5.51 -24.74 -4.52
C HIS A 170 6.70 -24.58 -3.58
N TYR A 171 6.44 -24.66 -2.27
CA TYR A 171 7.44 -24.50 -1.23
C TYR A 171 7.16 -25.46 -0.07
N THR A 172 8.21 -26.10 0.42
CA THR A 172 8.15 -26.94 1.64
C THR A 172 8.96 -26.25 2.74
N PRO A 173 8.30 -25.77 3.82
CA PRO A 173 8.95 -25.07 4.94
C PRO A 173 9.77 -25.98 5.84
#